data_37b1eef6a6e6bc3f17856a3a71b06c9e
#
_entry.id   37b1eef6a6e6bc3f17856a3a71b06c9e
#
_cell.length_a   1.000
_cell.length_b   1.000
_cell.length_c   1.000
_cell.angle_alpha   90.00
_cell.angle_beta   90.00
_cell.angle_gamma   90.00
#
_symmetry.space_group_name_H-M   'P 1'
#
loop_
_entity.id
_entity.type
_entity.pdbx_description
1 polymer ?
#
loop_
_entity_poly.entity_id
_entity_poly.type
_entity_poly.pdbx_seq_one_letter_code
_entity_poly.pdbx_strand_id
1 'polypeptide(L)'
;NGEQVLPNPANEEEEALKAQILSRLESSPGWFTKVKNSIKGVTEETTTGVLRLYQMAEKGDLPFPAINVNDSVTKSKFDNLYGCRESLVDGIRRATDVMLSGKVAVVAGYGDVGKGSAASLRQGGARVIVTEIDPICALQAAMEGYEVCSMEEACSRGDIFVTATGNKDVITVDHMREMKDRAIVCNIGHFDSEIQVESLQNMKWSEVKPQVDEVEFQDGKRLIVLAKGRLVNLGCATGHPSFVMSASFTNQVLAQIELWEKPENYDNKVYTLPRHLDEKVAKLHLDKVGATL
;
A
#
# COMPACT_ATOMS: atom_id res chain seq x y z
N ASN A 1 10.87 -15.13 21.48
CA ASN A 1 12.21 -15.66 21.53
C ASN A 1 12.48 -16.38 20.20
N GLY A 2 13.44 -15.89 19.39
CA GLY A 2 13.77 -16.46 18.07
C GLY A 2 14.28 -17.91 18.11
N GLU A 3 14.42 -18.48 19.29
CA GLU A 3 14.79 -19.87 19.54
C GLU A 3 13.58 -20.76 19.81
N GLN A 4 12.38 -20.17 19.90
CA GLN A 4 11.12 -20.89 20.00
C GLN A 4 10.47 -21.01 18.63
N VAL A 5 9.83 -22.14 18.43
CA VAL A 5 9.20 -22.61 17.21
C VAL A 5 8.57 -21.49 16.36
N LEU A 6 9.12 -21.31 15.18
CA LEU A 6 8.46 -20.50 14.15
C LEU A 6 7.13 -21.15 13.79
N PRO A 7 6.04 -20.38 13.68
CA PRO A 7 4.77 -20.91 13.24
C PRO A 7 4.90 -21.55 11.83
N ASN A 8 3.95 -22.37 11.45
CA ASN A 8 3.91 -22.88 10.10
C ASN A 8 3.80 -21.73 9.11
N PRO A 9 4.69 -21.63 8.12
CA PRO A 9 4.65 -20.57 7.14
C PRO A 9 3.36 -20.64 6.32
N ALA A 10 2.77 -19.48 6.05
CA ALA A 10 1.53 -19.34 5.31
C ALA A 10 1.77 -19.12 3.80
N ASN A 11 3.00 -18.77 3.39
CA ASN A 11 3.39 -18.48 2.02
C ASN A 11 4.89 -18.72 1.81
N GLU A 12 5.35 -18.64 0.56
CA GLU A 12 6.75 -18.87 0.16
C GLU A 12 7.73 -17.87 0.82
N GLU A 13 7.31 -16.64 1.07
CA GLU A 13 8.14 -15.61 1.72
C GLU A 13 8.40 -15.98 3.19
N GLU A 14 7.37 -16.44 3.90
CA GLU A 14 7.50 -16.92 5.28
C GLU A 14 8.31 -18.21 5.36
N GLU A 15 8.24 -19.10 4.35
CA GLU A 15 9.09 -20.29 4.26
C GLU A 15 10.57 -19.88 4.09
N ALA A 16 10.86 -18.94 3.20
CA ALA A 16 12.22 -18.43 2.99
C ALA A 16 12.77 -17.76 4.25
N LEU A 17 11.96 -16.93 4.92
CA LEU A 17 12.32 -16.31 6.20
C LEU A 17 12.62 -17.36 7.28
N LYS A 18 11.76 -18.37 7.40
CA LYS A 18 11.93 -19.49 8.34
C LYS A 18 13.24 -20.23 8.09
N ALA A 19 13.56 -20.55 6.83
CA ALA A 19 14.81 -21.22 6.47
C ALA A 19 16.03 -20.38 6.87
N GLN A 20 16.02 -19.06 6.64
CA GLN A 20 17.09 -18.16 7.05
C GLN A 20 17.27 -18.10 8.59
N ILE A 21 16.16 -18.05 9.33
CA ILE A 21 16.20 -18.04 10.79
C ILE A 21 16.78 -19.35 11.32
N LEU A 22 16.34 -20.52 10.81
CA LEU A 22 16.86 -21.83 11.20
C LEU A 22 18.35 -21.96 10.92
N SER A 23 18.81 -21.57 9.72
CA SER A 23 20.25 -21.55 9.40
C SER A 23 21.07 -20.68 10.35
N ARG A 24 20.51 -19.52 10.77
CA ARG A 24 21.18 -18.68 11.76
C ARG A 24 21.22 -19.31 13.15
N LEU A 25 20.15 -19.98 13.56
CA LEU A 25 20.11 -20.69 14.85
C LEU A 25 21.15 -21.84 14.91
N GLU A 26 21.32 -22.59 13.81
CA GLU A 26 22.31 -23.64 13.70
C GLU A 26 23.75 -23.09 13.74
N SER A 27 24.03 -22.02 12.96
CA SER A 27 25.38 -21.44 12.88
C SER A 27 25.76 -20.59 14.05
N SER A 28 24.82 -20.04 14.80
CA SER A 28 25.06 -19.13 15.93
C SER A 28 23.97 -19.24 16.99
N PRO A 29 23.94 -20.32 17.79
CA PRO A 29 22.96 -20.50 18.85
C PRO A 29 22.96 -19.31 19.83
N GLY A 30 21.77 -18.86 20.22
CA GLY A 30 21.61 -17.69 21.12
C GLY A 30 21.75 -16.31 20.44
N TRP A 31 22.06 -16.26 19.14
CA TRP A 31 22.26 -14.97 18.44
C TRP A 31 21.02 -14.05 18.53
N PHE A 32 19.83 -14.57 18.30
CA PHE A 32 18.60 -13.77 18.36
C PHE A 32 18.32 -13.24 19.76
N THR A 33 18.55 -14.04 20.81
CA THR A 33 18.41 -13.61 22.20
C THR A 33 19.41 -12.49 22.53
N LYS A 34 20.64 -12.63 22.06
CA LYS A 34 21.70 -11.61 22.28
C LYS A 34 21.30 -10.30 21.55
N VAL A 35 20.89 -10.38 20.29
CA VAL A 35 20.48 -9.21 19.50
C VAL A 35 19.24 -8.54 20.11
N LYS A 36 18.23 -9.32 20.50
CA LYS A 36 17.02 -8.80 21.16
C LYS A 36 17.37 -7.93 22.36
N ASN A 37 18.32 -8.37 23.20
CA ASN A 37 18.70 -7.63 24.41
C ASN A 37 19.43 -6.32 24.13
N SER A 38 19.93 -6.11 22.92
CA SER A 38 20.59 -4.87 22.49
C SER A 38 19.66 -3.90 21.72
N ILE A 39 18.49 -4.37 21.27
CA ILE A 39 17.52 -3.55 20.55
C ILE A 39 16.87 -2.58 21.53
N LYS A 40 16.87 -1.28 21.20
CA LYS A 40 16.22 -0.22 21.98
C LYS A 40 14.75 -0.04 21.60
N GLY A 41 14.39 -0.41 20.40
CA GLY A 41 13.05 -0.34 19.86
C GLY A 41 13.01 -0.54 18.36
N VAL A 42 11.84 -0.48 17.78
CA VAL A 42 11.59 -0.58 16.33
C VAL A 42 10.74 0.59 15.87
N THR A 43 10.95 1.01 14.63
CA THR A 43 10.10 2.00 13.95
C THR A 43 9.47 1.35 12.73
N GLU A 44 8.17 1.50 12.56
CA GLU A 44 7.42 0.85 11.48
C GLU A 44 6.72 1.88 10.60
N GLU A 45 6.89 1.77 9.29
CA GLU A 45 6.40 2.73 8.29
C GLU A 45 5.10 2.28 7.62
N THR A 46 4.79 0.98 7.61
CA THR A 46 3.68 0.46 6.80
C THR A 46 2.51 -0.04 7.65
N THR A 47 1.29 0.11 7.11
CA THR A 47 0.04 -0.28 7.78
C THR A 47 0.05 -1.74 8.25
N THR A 48 0.51 -2.66 7.42
CA THR A 48 0.53 -4.10 7.75
C THR A 48 1.50 -4.41 8.89
N GLY A 49 2.69 -3.80 8.88
CA GLY A 49 3.67 -3.96 9.96
C GLY A 49 3.17 -3.38 11.27
N VAL A 50 2.56 -2.20 11.23
CA VAL A 50 1.95 -1.55 12.41
C VAL A 50 0.82 -2.41 13.01
N LEU A 51 -0.05 -2.97 12.17
CA LEU A 51 -1.10 -3.87 12.63
C LEU A 51 -0.52 -5.09 13.36
N ARG A 52 0.56 -5.67 12.83
CA ARG A 52 1.26 -6.79 13.46
C ARG A 52 1.87 -6.41 14.81
N LEU A 53 2.44 -5.21 14.94
CA LEU A 53 2.97 -4.70 16.21
C LEU A 53 1.85 -4.53 17.25
N TYR A 54 0.70 -4.00 16.89
CA TYR A 54 -0.46 -3.90 17.78
C TYR A 54 -0.93 -5.29 18.23
N GLN A 55 -1.05 -6.26 17.32
CA GLN A 55 -1.42 -7.63 17.65
C GLN A 55 -0.42 -8.29 18.62
N MET A 56 0.88 -8.04 18.46
CA MET A 56 1.91 -8.52 19.38
C MET A 56 1.80 -7.84 20.74
N ALA A 57 1.55 -6.55 20.78
CA ALA A 57 1.37 -5.80 22.02
C ALA A 57 0.14 -6.28 22.81
N GLU A 58 -0.99 -6.52 22.15
CA GLU A 58 -2.21 -7.07 22.77
C GLU A 58 -1.99 -8.45 23.39
N LYS A 59 -1.16 -9.30 22.75
CA LYS A 59 -0.78 -10.61 23.28
C LYS A 59 0.28 -10.57 24.37
N GLY A 60 0.89 -9.41 24.64
CA GLY A 60 2.04 -9.28 25.54
C GLY A 60 3.35 -9.84 24.99
N ASP A 61 3.41 -10.07 23.67
CA ASP A 61 4.56 -10.69 22.98
C ASP A 61 5.55 -9.65 22.40
N LEU A 62 5.22 -8.34 22.49
CA LEU A 62 6.09 -7.29 21.96
C LEU A 62 7.38 -7.18 22.77
N PRO A 63 8.55 -7.50 22.18
CA PRO A 63 9.79 -7.68 22.95
C PRO A 63 10.53 -6.38 23.29
N PHE A 64 10.15 -5.27 22.68
CA PHE A 64 10.74 -3.94 22.82
C PHE A 64 9.75 -2.85 22.40
N PRO A 65 9.98 -1.56 22.73
CA PRO A 65 9.15 -0.46 22.28
C PRO A 65 9.04 -0.37 20.76
N ALA A 66 7.90 0.06 20.25
CA ALA A 66 7.70 0.32 18.84
C ALA A 66 7.11 1.72 18.60
N ILE A 67 7.64 2.46 17.62
CA ILE A 67 7.02 3.70 17.15
C ILE A 67 6.35 3.44 15.80
N ASN A 68 5.04 3.64 15.77
CA ASN A 68 4.23 3.67 14.58
C ASN A 68 4.46 4.99 13.84
N VAL A 69 5.31 4.96 12.83
CA VAL A 69 5.58 6.10 11.94
C VAL A 69 4.52 6.23 10.85
N ASN A 70 3.87 5.11 10.48
CA ASN A 70 2.83 5.10 9.46
C ASN A 70 1.73 6.14 9.71
N ASP A 71 1.32 6.30 10.98
CA ASP A 71 0.23 7.19 11.36
C ASP A 71 0.68 8.62 11.69
N SER A 72 1.97 8.93 11.55
CA SER A 72 2.44 10.33 11.54
C SER A 72 1.74 11.10 10.42
N VAL A 73 1.33 12.34 10.69
CA VAL A 73 0.59 13.15 9.70
C VAL A 73 1.43 13.41 8.47
N THR A 74 2.71 13.74 8.64
CA THR A 74 3.66 13.98 7.53
C THR A 74 4.07 12.69 6.81
N LYS A 75 3.64 11.51 7.29
CA LYS A 75 3.73 10.25 6.54
C LYS A 75 2.38 9.92 5.90
N SER A 76 1.34 9.66 6.68
CA SER A 76 0.06 9.15 6.17
C SER A 76 -0.65 10.09 5.20
N LYS A 77 -0.61 11.41 5.48
CA LYS A 77 -1.24 12.43 4.63
C LYS A 77 -0.34 12.92 3.50
N PHE A 78 0.90 12.45 3.42
CA PHE A 78 1.88 12.79 2.39
C PHE A 78 2.18 11.58 1.49
N ASP A 79 2.80 10.57 2.02
CA ASP A 79 3.15 9.33 1.30
C ASP A 79 1.89 8.67 0.70
N ASN A 80 0.94 8.28 1.53
CA ASN A 80 -0.25 7.57 1.08
C ASN A 80 -1.15 8.44 0.17
N LEU A 81 -1.22 9.75 0.43
CA LEU A 81 -2.07 10.65 -0.35
C LEU A 81 -1.34 11.21 -1.58
N TYR A 82 -0.29 12.00 -1.37
CA TYR A 82 0.43 12.68 -2.47
C TYR A 82 1.32 11.71 -3.24
N GLY A 83 1.94 10.74 -2.56
CA GLY A 83 2.74 9.71 -3.21
C GLY A 83 1.93 8.90 -4.21
N CYS A 84 0.75 8.39 -3.79
CA CYS A 84 -0.14 7.66 -4.66
C CYS A 84 -0.76 8.55 -5.76
N ARG A 85 -1.03 9.83 -5.45
CA ARG A 85 -1.52 10.81 -6.43
C ARG A 85 -0.57 10.97 -7.62
N GLU A 86 0.73 11.00 -7.37
CA GLU A 86 1.74 11.09 -8.43
C GLU A 86 2.00 9.73 -9.09
N SER A 87 2.24 8.70 -8.30
CA SER A 87 2.79 7.43 -8.77
C SER A 87 1.76 6.52 -9.45
N LEU A 88 0.46 6.61 -9.13
CA LEU A 88 -0.56 5.82 -9.80
C LEU A 88 -0.63 6.13 -11.29
N VAL A 89 -0.83 7.39 -11.64
CA VAL A 89 -0.98 7.79 -13.04
C VAL A 89 0.33 7.65 -13.81
N ASP A 90 1.49 7.78 -13.14
CA ASP A 90 2.80 7.47 -13.73
C ASP A 90 2.88 5.98 -14.10
N GLY A 91 2.50 5.08 -13.19
CA GLY A 91 2.47 3.63 -13.46
C GLY A 91 1.55 3.26 -14.62
N ILE A 92 0.30 3.76 -14.61
CA ILE A 92 -0.66 3.49 -15.69
C ILE A 92 -0.15 4.00 -17.03
N ARG A 93 0.37 5.23 -17.11
CA ARG A 93 0.85 5.83 -18.36
C ARG A 93 2.08 5.13 -18.91
N ARG A 94 3.05 4.79 -18.07
CA ARG A 94 4.24 4.01 -18.50
C ARG A 94 3.86 2.60 -18.97
N ALA A 95 2.87 1.99 -18.31
CA ALA A 95 2.39 0.66 -18.67
C ALA A 95 1.67 0.65 -20.01
N THR A 96 0.77 1.60 -20.30
CA THR A 96 -0.27 1.42 -21.31
C THR A 96 -0.29 2.48 -22.41
N ASP A 97 0.36 3.61 -22.25
CA ASP A 97 0.21 4.76 -23.15
C ASP A 97 -1.24 5.24 -23.31
N VAL A 98 -2.11 4.95 -22.33
CA VAL A 98 -3.54 5.28 -22.40
C VAL A 98 -3.77 6.75 -22.15
N MET A 99 -4.67 7.34 -22.94
CA MET A 99 -5.21 8.67 -22.66
C MET A 99 -6.27 8.56 -21.57
N LEU A 100 -6.03 9.20 -20.41
CA LEU A 100 -6.96 9.18 -19.27
C LEU A 100 -8.22 10.01 -19.54
N SER A 101 -8.08 11.11 -20.30
CA SER A 101 -9.18 12.01 -20.58
C SER A 101 -10.34 11.29 -21.27
N GLY A 102 -11.54 11.49 -20.74
CA GLY A 102 -12.77 10.86 -21.26
C GLY A 102 -13.01 9.41 -20.81
N LYS A 103 -12.03 8.75 -20.17
CA LYS A 103 -12.20 7.41 -19.61
C LYS A 103 -13.06 7.45 -18.34
N VAL A 104 -13.69 6.33 -18.04
CA VAL A 104 -14.31 6.07 -16.73
C VAL A 104 -13.30 5.29 -15.91
N ALA A 105 -12.87 5.87 -14.80
CA ALA A 105 -11.95 5.24 -13.85
C ALA A 105 -12.70 4.87 -12.57
N VAL A 106 -12.65 3.62 -12.17
CA VAL A 106 -13.23 3.10 -10.94
C VAL A 106 -12.13 2.95 -9.90
N VAL A 107 -12.25 3.64 -8.78
CA VAL A 107 -11.32 3.56 -7.65
C VAL A 107 -12.03 2.85 -6.51
N ALA A 108 -11.55 1.67 -6.15
CA ALA A 108 -12.04 0.92 -5.01
C ALA A 108 -11.26 1.30 -3.75
N GLY A 109 -11.96 1.91 -2.80
CA GLY A 109 -11.42 2.50 -1.57
C GLY A 109 -11.25 4.01 -1.67
N TYR A 110 -11.59 4.71 -0.57
CA TYR A 110 -11.47 6.17 -0.47
C TYR A 110 -10.78 6.60 0.84
N GLY A 111 -9.83 5.78 1.32
CA GLY A 111 -8.81 6.17 2.30
C GLY A 111 -7.80 7.13 1.67
N ASP A 112 -6.67 7.38 2.32
CA ASP A 112 -5.67 8.33 1.81
C ASP A 112 -5.13 7.93 0.42
N VAL A 113 -4.87 6.65 0.20
CA VAL A 113 -4.45 6.11 -1.10
C VAL A 113 -5.51 6.33 -2.17
N GLY A 114 -6.76 5.98 -1.87
CA GLY A 114 -7.88 6.16 -2.80
C GLY A 114 -8.17 7.62 -3.12
N LYS A 115 -8.08 8.53 -2.12
CA LYS A 115 -8.23 9.98 -2.31
C LYS A 115 -7.17 10.54 -3.27
N GLY A 116 -5.92 10.17 -3.06
CA GLY A 116 -4.83 10.56 -3.96
C GLY A 116 -5.05 10.05 -5.38
N SER A 117 -5.40 8.77 -5.50
CA SER A 117 -5.66 8.09 -6.76
C SER A 117 -6.83 8.71 -7.54
N ALA A 118 -7.97 8.90 -6.89
CA ALA A 118 -9.15 9.52 -7.49
C ALA A 118 -8.87 10.95 -7.97
N ALA A 119 -8.15 11.74 -7.15
CA ALA A 119 -7.77 13.11 -7.48
C ALA A 119 -6.90 13.18 -8.74
N SER A 120 -5.87 12.33 -8.87
CA SER A 120 -4.99 12.35 -10.04
C SER A 120 -5.67 11.86 -11.32
N LEU A 121 -6.54 10.85 -11.22
CA LEU A 121 -7.33 10.39 -12.36
C LEU A 121 -8.30 11.46 -12.86
N ARG A 122 -9.00 12.14 -11.93
CA ARG A 122 -9.87 13.29 -12.26
C ARG A 122 -9.08 14.44 -12.88
N GLN A 123 -7.91 14.74 -12.34
CA GLN A 123 -6.99 15.76 -12.88
C GLN A 123 -6.50 15.40 -14.28
N GLY A 124 -6.32 14.10 -14.58
CA GLY A 124 -6.03 13.59 -15.92
C GLY A 124 -7.21 13.65 -16.90
N GLY A 125 -8.39 14.12 -16.47
CA GLY A 125 -9.59 14.25 -17.28
C GLY A 125 -10.47 12.99 -17.29
N ALA A 126 -10.24 12.01 -16.43
CA ALA A 126 -11.11 10.86 -16.28
C ALA A 126 -12.38 11.22 -15.49
N ARG A 127 -13.48 10.55 -15.81
CA ARG A 127 -14.68 10.51 -14.97
C ARG A 127 -14.48 9.44 -13.92
N VAL A 128 -14.43 9.83 -12.65
CA VAL A 128 -14.07 8.90 -11.56
C VAL A 128 -15.34 8.45 -10.84
N ILE A 129 -15.45 7.14 -10.68
CA ILE A 129 -16.41 6.46 -9.80
C ILE A 129 -15.61 5.91 -8.62
N VAL A 130 -16.13 6.08 -7.42
CA VAL A 130 -15.54 5.53 -6.19
C VAL A 130 -16.44 4.40 -5.68
N THR A 131 -15.85 3.27 -5.30
CA THR A 131 -16.53 2.22 -4.55
C THR A 131 -15.95 2.17 -3.15
N GLU A 132 -16.81 2.18 -2.13
CA GLU A 132 -16.38 2.27 -0.73
C GLU A 132 -17.40 1.62 0.20
N ILE A 133 -16.91 0.91 1.22
CA ILE A 133 -17.77 0.26 2.22
C ILE A 133 -17.86 1.07 3.53
N ASP A 134 -16.87 1.92 3.81
CA ASP A 134 -16.91 2.83 4.95
C ASP A 134 -17.83 4.02 4.63
N PRO A 135 -18.94 4.21 5.39
CA PRO A 135 -19.91 5.25 5.08
C PRO A 135 -19.33 6.67 5.23
N ILE A 136 -18.31 6.86 6.08
CA ILE A 136 -17.66 8.17 6.24
C ILE A 136 -16.82 8.49 5.00
N CYS A 137 -16.00 7.55 4.55
CA CYS A 137 -15.19 7.71 3.36
C CYS A 137 -16.07 7.84 2.09
N ALA A 138 -17.15 7.06 1.99
CA ALA A 138 -18.13 7.16 0.91
C ALA A 138 -18.78 8.56 0.86
N LEU A 139 -19.22 9.09 2.02
CA LEU A 139 -19.78 10.42 2.12
C LEU A 139 -18.75 11.50 1.73
N GLN A 140 -17.49 11.37 2.15
CA GLN A 140 -16.42 12.30 1.75
C GLN A 140 -16.24 12.29 0.22
N ALA A 141 -16.24 11.11 -0.42
CA ALA A 141 -16.13 11.02 -1.87
C ALA A 141 -17.29 11.72 -2.57
N ALA A 142 -18.52 11.51 -2.09
CA ALA A 142 -19.70 12.18 -2.63
C ALA A 142 -19.66 13.70 -2.45
N MET A 143 -19.20 14.19 -1.29
CA MET A 143 -19.05 15.63 -1.02
C MET A 143 -17.96 16.28 -1.89
N GLU A 144 -16.97 15.54 -2.34
CA GLU A 144 -15.95 15.99 -3.28
C GLU A 144 -16.41 15.89 -4.76
N GLY A 145 -17.64 15.45 -4.98
CA GLY A 145 -18.27 15.41 -6.31
C GLY A 145 -17.90 14.18 -7.14
N TYR A 146 -17.49 13.09 -6.48
CA TYR A 146 -17.38 11.79 -7.14
C TYR A 146 -18.73 11.06 -7.14
N GLU A 147 -18.98 10.29 -8.17
CA GLU A 147 -20.05 9.29 -8.16
C GLU A 147 -19.62 8.15 -7.22
N VAL A 148 -20.50 7.73 -6.32
CA VAL A 148 -20.26 6.62 -5.39
C VAL A 148 -21.31 5.55 -5.64
N CYS A 149 -20.88 4.33 -5.94
CA CYS A 149 -21.75 3.17 -6.12
C CYS A 149 -21.04 1.87 -5.74
N SER A 150 -21.70 0.72 -5.84
CA SER A 150 -21.07 -0.57 -5.59
C SER A 150 -20.16 -1.00 -6.75
N MET A 151 -19.30 -1.99 -6.53
CA MET A 151 -18.45 -2.53 -7.59
C MET A 151 -19.28 -3.24 -8.66
N GLU A 152 -20.38 -3.90 -8.29
CA GLU A 152 -21.30 -4.56 -9.19
C GLU A 152 -21.94 -3.56 -10.19
N GLU A 153 -22.24 -2.35 -9.73
CA GLU A 153 -22.77 -1.28 -10.60
C GLU A 153 -21.67 -0.63 -11.46
N ALA A 154 -20.43 -0.57 -10.94
CA ALA A 154 -19.32 0.09 -11.62
C ALA A 154 -18.62 -0.79 -12.66
N CYS A 155 -18.59 -2.14 -12.48
CA CYS A 155 -17.74 -3.03 -13.25
C CYS A 155 -18.04 -3.01 -14.76
N SER A 156 -19.30 -2.91 -15.19
CA SER A 156 -19.65 -2.82 -16.62
C SER A 156 -19.38 -1.44 -17.26
N ARG A 157 -19.08 -0.43 -16.45
CA ARG A 157 -18.97 0.97 -16.88
C ARG A 157 -17.52 1.47 -16.97
N GLY A 158 -16.63 0.87 -16.17
CA GLY A 158 -15.23 1.27 -16.06
C GLY A 158 -14.40 0.94 -17.30
N ASP A 159 -13.44 1.80 -17.59
CA ASP A 159 -12.35 1.57 -18.56
C ASP A 159 -11.02 1.28 -17.82
N ILE A 160 -10.88 1.80 -16.60
CA ILE A 160 -9.71 1.64 -15.73
C ILE A 160 -10.21 1.31 -14.32
N PHE A 161 -9.67 0.29 -13.71
CA PHE A 161 -9.99 -0.14 -12.35
C PHE A 161 -8.73 -0.11 -11.48
N VAL A 162 -8.85 0.52 -10.31
CA VAL A 162 -7.75 0.69 -9.36
C VAL A 162 -8.23 0.25 -7.98
N THR A 163 -7.56 -0.72 -7.37
CA THR A 163 -7.82 -1.09 -5.98
C THR A 163 -6.86 -0.36 -5.04
N ALA A 164 -7.38 0.09 -3.89
CA ALA A 164 -6.68 0.95 -2.92
C ALA A 164 -7.20 0.73 -1.49
N THR A 165 -7.59 -0.50 -1.13
CA THR A 165 -8.34 -0.78 0.11
C THR A 165 -7.51 -1.41 1.20
N GLY A 166 -6.45 -2.14 0.86
CA GLY A 166 -5.73 -3.02 1.80
C GLY A 166 -6.57 -4.23 2.27
N ASN A 167 -7.58 -4.64 1.47
CA ASN A 167 -8.40 -5.81 1.72
C ASN A 167 -8.17 -6.90 0.68
N LYS A 168 -8.83 -8.04 0.84
CA LYS A 168 -8.78 -9.16 -0.08
C LYS A 168 -10.03 -9.20 -0.96
N ASP A 169 -9.88 -9.70 -2.21
CA ASP A 169 -10.99 -10.01 -3.12
C ASP A 169 -11.92 -8.82 -3.42
N VAL A 170 -11.36 -7.63 -3.55
CA VAL A 170 -12.10 -6.39 -3.84
C VAL A 170 -12.61 -6.39 -5.28
N ILE A 171 -11.78 -6.85 -6.23
CA ILE A 171 -12.17 -7.15 -7.59
C ILE A 171 -12.15 -8.66 -7.78
N THR A 172 -13.34 -9.25 -7.90
CA THR A 172 -13.52 -10.68 -8.10
C THR A 172 -13.49 -11.05 -9.58
N VAL A 173 -13.35 -12.35 -9.87
CA VAL A 173 -13.44 -12.86 -11.25
C VAL A 173 -14.82 -12.57 -11.89
N ASP A 174 -15.89 -12.53 -11.09
CA ASP A 174 -17.22 -12.20 -11.59
C ASP A 174 -17.33 -10.73 -12.00
N HIS A 175 -16.77 -9.81 -11.20
CA HIS A 175 -16.63 -8.40 -11.62
C HIS A 175 -15.83 -8.29 -12.92
N MET A 176 -14.73 -9.01 -13.05
CA MET A 176 -13.89 -9.00 -14.26
C MET A 176 -14.60 -9.53 -15.49
N ARG A 177 -15.54 -10.49 -15.34
CA ARG A 177 -16.38 -10.98 -16.43
C ARG A 177 -17.35 -9.92 -16.97
N GLU A 178 -17.79 -9.00 -16.13
CA GLU A 178 -18.70 -7.92 -16.51
C GLU A 178 -17.97 -6.68 -17.07
N MET A 179 -16.64 -6.59 -16.89
CA MET A 179 -15.86 -5.46 -17.41
C MET A 179 -15.87 -5.39 -18.94
N LYS A 180 -15.61 -4.21 -19.47
CA LYS A 180 -15.44 -3.97 -20.90
C LYS A 180 -14.23 -4.74 -21.46
N ASP A 181 -14.29 -5.08 -22.74
CA ASP A 181 -13.10 -5.57 -23.44
C ASP A 181 -11.96 -4.56 -23.33
N ARG A 182 -10.75 -5.06 -22.98
CA ARG A 182 -9.55 -4.28 -22.74
C ARG A 182 -9.65 -3.23 -21.63
N ALA A 183 -10.54 -3.43 -20.67
CA ALA A 183 -10.46 -2.67 -19.42
C ALA A 183 -9.12 -2.92 -18.74
N ILE A 184 -8.55 -1.85 -18.19
CA ILE A 184 -7.27 -1.90 -17.46
C ILE A 184 -7.56 -2.16 -15.98
N VAL A 185 -6.91 -3.15 -15.41
CA VAL A 185 -7.06 -3.52 -14.00
C VAL A 185 -5.70 -3.41 -13.31
N CYS A 186 -5.62 -2.65 -12.25
CA CYS A 186 -4.39 -2.46 -11.48
C CYS A 186 -4.66 -2.24 -10.00
N ASN A 187 -3.61 -2.46 -9.19
CA ASN A 187 -3.64 -2.29 -7.75
C ASN A 187 -2.59 -1.27 -7.31
N ILE A 188 -2.94 -0.40 -6.38
CA ILE A 188 -2.03 0.47 -5.65
C ILE A 188 -2.18 0.32 -4.13
N GLY A 189 -3.07 -0.55 -3.69
CA GLY A 189 -3.19 -0.96 -2.30
C GLY A 189 -2.08 -1.95 -1.92
N HIS A 190 -1.96 -2.22 -0.63
CA HIS A 190 -0.82 -2.98 -0.10
C HIS A 190 -0.82 -4.46 -0.52
N PHE A 191 -1.99 -5.08 -0.67
CA PHE A 191 -2.10 -6.50 -0.96
C PHE A 191 -2.36 -6.77 -2.45
N ASP A 192 -1.57 -7.64 -3.05
CA ASP A 192 -1.79 -8.15 -4.41
C ASP A 192 -3.08 -8.98 -4.52
N SER A 193 -3.55 -9.55 -3.40
CA SER A 193 -4.82 -10.26 -3.29
C SER A 193 -6.08 -9.38 -3.33
N GLU A 194 -5.96 -8.05 -3.47
CA GLU A 194 -7.11 -7.17 -3.70
C GLU A 194 -7.83 -7.50 -5.01
N ILE A 195 -7.10 -8.00 -6.00
CA ILE A 195 -7.63 -8.48 -7.28
C ILE A 195 -7.47 -9.99 -7.33
N GLN A 196 -8.53 -10.73 -7.62
CA GLN A 196 -8.50 -12.19 -7.74
C GLN A 196 -7.73 -12.67 -8.98
N VAL A 197 -6.46 -12.27 -9.11
CA VAL A 197 -5.59 -12.67 -10.23
C VAL A 197 -5.37 -14.19 -10.26
N GLU A 198 -5.30 -14.85 -9.11
CA GLU A 198 -5.16 -16.30 -9.02
C GLU A 198 -6.31 -17.04 -9.73
N SER A 199 -7.51 -16.49 -9.70
CA SER A 199 -8.67 -17.07 -10.41
C SER A 199 -8.55 -17.01 -11.93
N LEU A 200 -7.61 -16.25 -12.46
CA LEU A 200 -7.32 -16.10 -13.88
C LEU A 200 -6.22 -17.05 -14.40
N GLN A 201 -5.60 -17.86 -13.53
CA GLN A 201 -4.43 -18.70 -13.89
C GLN A 201 -4.71 -19.68 -15.03
N ASN A 202 -5.95 -20.18 -15.16
CA ASN A 202 -6.35 -21.10 -16.21
C ASN A 202 -6.78 -20.40 -17.52
N MET A 203 -6.72 -19.10 -17.58
CA MET A 203 -7.01 -18.30 -18.77
C MET A 203 -5.75 -18.15 -19.63
N LYS A 204 -5.92 -17.68 -20.85
CA LYS A 204 -4.79 -17.42 -21.74
C LYS A 204 -4.17 -16.08 -21.43
N TRP A 205 -2.93 -16.11 -20.94
CA TRP A 205 -2.13 -14.93 -20.67
C TRP A 205 -1.18 -14.63 -21.82
N SER A 206 -1.07 -13.37 -22.18
CA SER A 206 -0.15 -12.88 -23.20
C SER A 206 0.56 -11.64 -22.67
N GLU A 207 1.87 -11.76 -22.38
CA GLU A 207 2.68 -10.60 -21.99
C GLU A 207 2.85 -9.66 -23.18
N VAL A 208 2.27 -8.47 -23.12
CA VAL A 208 2.40 -7.43 -24.15
C VAL A 208 3.74 -6.73 -24.05
N LYS A 209 4.16 -6.44 -22.83
CA LYS A 209 5.48 -5.96 -22.45
C LYS A 209 5.68 -6.24 -20.95
N PRO A 210 6.90 -6.10 -20.39
CA PRO A 210 7.16 -6.36 -18.98
C PRO A 210 6.12 -5.68 -18.06
N GLN A 211 5.50 -6.46 -17.17
CA GLN A 211 4.46 -6.05 -16.22
C GLN A 211 3.12 -5.61 -16.85
N VAL A 212 2.88 -5.90 -18.11
CA VAL A 212 1.61 -5.64 -18.80
C VAL A 212 1.15 -6.90 -19.49
N ASP A 213 0.14 -7.53 -18.94
CA ASP A 213 -0.41 -8.78 -19.43
C ASP A 213 -1.84 -8.57 -19.98
N GLU A 214 -2.12 -9.19 -21.11
CA GLU A 214 -3.48 -9.35 -21.64
C GLU A 214 -3.99 -10.73 -21.24
N VAL A 215 -5.17 -10.79 -20.60
CA VAL A 215 -5.81 -12.03 -20.16
C VAL A 215 -7.09 -12.23 -20.97
N GLU A 216 -7.14 -13.31 -21.75
CA GLU A 216 -8.26 -13.65 -22.63
C GLU A 216 -9.24 -14.60 -21.94
N PHE A 217 -10.51 -14.19 -21.85
CA PHE A 217 -11.61 -14.96 -21.34
C PHE A 217 -12.16 -15.91 -22.39
N GLN A 218 -12.98 -16.89 -21.98
CA GLN A 218 -13.52 -17.92 -22.89
C GLN A 218 -14.42 -17.36 -24.01
N ASP A 219 -15.06 -16.24 -23.77
CA ASP A 219 -15.91 -15.50 -24.74
C ASP A 219 -15.11 -14.64 -25.72
N GLY A 220 -13.77 -14.64 -25.59
CA GLY A 220 -12.86 -13.84 -26.42
C GLY A 220 -12.62 -12.41 -25.90
N LYS A 221 -13.30 -11.99 -24.83
CA LYS A 221 -13.03 -10.73 -24.15
C LYS A 221 -11.64 -10.77 -23.52
N ARG A 222 -10.97 -9.63 -23.46
CA ARG A 222 -9.64 -9.48 -22.89
C ARG A 222 -9.60 -8.37 -21.85
N LEU A 223 -8.84 -8.57 -20.81
CA LEU A 223 -8.50 -7.53 -19.83
C LEU A 223 -7.00 -7.26 -19.86
N ILE A 224 -6.61 -6.04 -19.56
CA ILE A 224 -5.21 -5.64 -19.39
C ILE A 224 -4.93 -5.60 -17.90
N VAL A 225 -4.09 -6.53 -17.41
CA VAL A 225 -3.71 -6.64 -16.00
C VAL A 225 -2.30 -6.06 -15.83
N LEU A 226 -2.16 -5.05 -15.00
CA LEU A 226 -0.88 -4.40 -14.73
C LEU A 226 -0.19 -5.03 -13.52
N ALA A 227 1.11 -5.23 -13.62
CA ALA A 227 1.98 -5.78 -12.58
C ALA A 227 1.46 -7.10 -11.96
N LYS A 228 0.61 -7.85 -12.68
CA LYS A 228 -0.06 -9.07 -12.20
C LYS A 228 -0.83 -8.87 -10.87
N GLY A 229 -1.45 -7.69 -10.69
CA GLY A 229 -2.19 -7.33 -9.47
C GLY A 229 -1.33 -6.81 -8.33
N ARG A 230 0.01 -6.80 -8.48
CA ARG A 230 0.92 -6.18 -7.50
C ARG A 230 0.88 -4.66 -7.64
N LEU A 231 1.58 -3.96 -6.75
CA LEU A 231 1.68 -2.49 -6.74
C LEU A 231 2.08 -1.93 -8.11
N VAL A 232 1.16 -1.28 -8.80
CA VAL A 232 1.35 -0.75 -10.16
C VAL A 232 2.42 0.32 -10.23
N ASN A 233 2.53 1.16 -9.20
CA ASN A 233 3.53 2.22 -9.13
C ASN A 233 4.97 1.71 -8.98
N LEU A 234 5.16 0.52 -8.41
CA LEU A 234 6.47 -0.13 -8.30
C LEU A 234 6.73 -1.06 -9.48
N GLY A 235 5.73 -1.84 -9.91
CA GLY A 235 5.87 -2.79 -11.00
C GLY A 235 6.01 -2.12 -12.37
N CYS A 236 5.27 -1.03 -12.62
CA CYS A 236 5.22 -0.35 -13.90
C CYS A 236 5.95 1.01 -13.94
N ALA A 237 6.38 1.52 -12.77
CA ALA A 237 7.08 2.81 -12.65
C ALA A 237 8.18 2.74 -11.59
N THR A 238 8.49 3.87 -10.96
CA THR A 238 9.61 4.02 -10.01
C THR A 238 9.15 4.27 -8.56
N GLY A 239 7.87 4.09 -8.28
CA GLY A 239 7.28 4.34 -6.97
C GLY A 239 7.01 5.82 -6.70
N HIS A 240 6.93 6.17 -5.42
CA HIS A 240 6.66 7.54 -5.00
C HIS A 240 7.82 8.50 -5.28
N PRO A 241 7.53 9.79 -5.53
CA PRO A 241 8.56 10.81 -5.69
C PRO A 241 9.46 10.93 -4.46
N SER A 242 10.75 11.19 -4.69
CA SER A 242 11.76 11.29 -3.62
C SER A 242 11.42 12.34 -2.55
N PHE A 243 10.76 13.43 -2.94
CA PHE A 243 10.36 14.48 -1.99
C PHE A 243 9.36 13.95 -0.94
N VAL A 244 8.35 13.20 -1.39
CA VAL A 244 7.37 12.58 -0.49
C VAL A 244 8.04 11.54 0.40
N MET A 245 8.89 10.70 -0.16
CA MET A 245 9.63 9.69 0.60
C MET A 245 10.63 10.31 1.59
N SER A 246 11.15 11.50 1.28
CA SER A 246 11.98 12.25 2.24
C SER A 246 11.24 12.58 3.53
N ALA A 247 9.96 12.90 3.47
CA ALA A 247 9.14 13.11 4.68
C ALA A 247 9.01 11.83 5.50
N SER A 248 8.66 10.71 4.84
CA SER A 248 8.54 9.40 5.49
C SER A 248 9.85 8.95 6.14
N PHE A 249 10.96 9.04 5.42
CA PHE A 249 12.27 8.65 5.94
C PHE A 249 12.78 9.57 7.07
N THR A 250 12.46 10.86 7.01
CA THR A 250 12.78 11.77 8.10
C THR A 250 12.02 11.41 9.37
N ASN A 251 10.74 11.02 9.26
CA ASN A 251 9.97 10.48 10.38
C ASN A 251 10.64 9.24 10.98
N GLN A 252 11.08 8.30 10.14
CA GLN A 252 11.79 7.10 10.56
C GLN A 252 13.08 7.43 11.33
N VAL A 253 13.90 8.32 10.78
CA VAL A 253 15.16 8.73 11.42
C VAL A 253 14.92 9.40 12.77
N LEU A 254 13.96 10.33 12.84
CA LEU A 254 13.64 11.00 14.10
C LEU A 254 13.06 10.05 15.15
N ALA A 255 12.25 9.08 14.73
CA ALA A 255 11.72 8.05 15.61
C ALA A 255 12.85 7.15 16.17
N GLN A 256 13.84 6.77 15.34
CA GLN A 256 14.99 6.00 15.78
C GLN A 256 15.87 6.78 16.77
N ILE A 257 16.12 8.08 16.50
CA ILE A 257 16.87 8.94 17.41
C ILE A 257 16.14 9.06 18.75
N GLU A 258 14.82 9.26 18.75
CA GLU A 258 14.02 9.36 19.97
C GLU A 258 14.10 8.10 20.83
N LEU A 259 13.97 6.92 20.22
CA LEU A 259 14.12 5.64 20.92
C LEU A 259 15.54 5.40 21.43
N TRP A 260 16.55 5.89 20.70
CA TRP A 260 17.95 5.73 21.09
C TRP A 260 18.34 6.65 22.23
N GLU A 261 17.94 7.92 22.18
CA GLU A 261 18.33 8.93 23.15
C GLU A 261 17.53 8.87 24.44
N LYS A 262 16.27 8.40 24.38
CA LYS A 262 15.33 8.41 25.52
C LYS A 262 14.64 7.05 25.72
N PRO A 263 15.37 5.94 25.77
CA PRO A 263 14.76 4.60 25.87
C PRO A 263 13.93 4.42 27.15
N GLU A 264 14.24 5.17 28.20
CA GLU A 264 13.54 5.13 29.49
C GLU A 264 12.10 5.67 29.44
N ASN A 265 11.75 6.41 28.38
CA ASN A 265 10.41 6.96 28.19
C ASN A 265 9.44 5.99 27.53
N TYR A 266 9.94 4.83 27.09
CA TYR A 266 9.19 3.90 26.25
C TYR A 266 9.16 2.49 26.83
N ASP A 267 8.00 2.06 27.31
CA ASP A 267 7.73 0.67 27.67
C ASP A 267 7.55 -0.18 26.39
N ASN A 268 7.46 -1.51 26.54
CA ASN A 268 7.16 -2.43 25.42
C ASN A 268 5.71 -2.28 24.95
N LYS A 269 5.41 -1.17 24.29
CA LYS A 269 4.12 -0.81 23.71
C LYS A 269 4.33 -0.19 22.33
N VAL A 270 3.23 -0.02 21.59
CA VAL A 270 3.22 0.72 20.34
C VAL A 270 2.85 2.17 20.63
N TYR A 271 3.68 3.08 20.19
CA TYR A 271 3.50 4.54 20.31
C TYR A 271 3.34 5.16 18.93
N THR A 272 2.65 6.27 18.82
CA THR A 272 2.72 7.15 17.66
C THR A 272 3.91 8.10 17.78
N LEU A 273 4.46 8.55 16.66
CA LEU A 273 5.54 9.54 16.69
C LEU A 273 5.08 10.81 17.45
N PRO A 274 5.87 11.30 18.42
CA PRO A 274 5.54 12.52 19.14
C PRO A 274 5.28 13.69 18.19
N ARG A 275 4.18 14.43 18.42
CA ARG A 275 3.73 15.50 17.53
C ARG A 275 4.80 16.55 17.19
N HIS A 276 5.64 16.93 18.16
CA HIS A 276 6.70 17.89 17.92
C HIS A 276 7.77 17.41 16.92
N LEU A 277 7.95 16.09 16.80
CA LEU A 277 8.83 15.48 15.79
C LEU A 277 8.17 15.46 14.41
N ASP A 278 6.88 15.17 14.34
CA ASP A 278 6.09 15.26 13.11
C ASP A 278 6.08 16.71 12.56
N GLU A 279 5.87 17.69 13.45
CA GLU A 279 5.99 19.13 13.10
C GLU A 279 7.41 19.52 12.65
N LYS A 280 8.45 18.91 13.24
CA LYS A 280 9.84 19.13 12.81
C LYS A 280 10.05 18.62 11.38
N VAL A 281 9.49 17.46 11.02
CA VAL A 281 9.52 16.94 9.64
C VAL A 281 8.90 17.96 8.69
N ALA A 282 7.70 18.48 9.02
CA ALA A 282 7.03 19.48 8.20
C ALA A 282 7.89 20.74 7.99
N LYS A 283 8.48 21.27 9.07
CA LYS A 283 9.35 22.45 9.01
C LYS A 283 10.56 22.24 8.12
N LEU A 284 11.22 21.08 8.21
CA LEU A 284 12.39 20.75 7.39
C LEU A 284 12.06 20.70 5.88
N HIS A 285 10.80 20.43 5.54
CA HIS A 285 10.36 20.32 4.14
C HIS A 285 9.72 21.60 3.60
N LEU A 286 9.19 22.49 4.45
CA LEU A 286 8.55 23.74 4.03
C LEU A 286 9.46 24.61 3.18
N ASP A 287 10.70 24.82 3.60
CA ASP A 287 11.68 25.65 2.88
C ASP A 287 11.95 25.10 1.46
N LYS A 288 11.86 23.79 1.28
CA LYS A 288 12.12 23.14 -0.01
C LYS A 288 11.02 23.39 -1.04
N VAL A 289 9.83 23.75 -0.59
CA VAL A 289 8.71 24.15 -1.45
C VAL A 289 8.49 25.66 -1.48
N GLY A 290 9.44 26.42 -0.91
CA GLY A 290 9.38 27.89 -0.90
C GLY A 290 8.27 28.47 -0.01
N ALA A 291 7.81 27.70 0.99
CA ALA A 291 6.81 28.15 1.95
C ALA A 291 7.46 28.67 3.23
N THR A 292 6.97 29.78 3.73
CA THR A 292 7.38 30.41 5.01
C THR A 292 6.19 30.51 5.95
N LEU A 293 6.44 30.34 7.26
CA LEU A 293 5.46 30.55 8.33
C LEU A 293 5.60 31.93 8.93
#